data_ef9eeb731c33a9ca3f0ddf5fbc1942af
#
_entry.id   ef9eeb731c33a9ca3f0ddf5fbc1942af
#
_cell.length_a   1.000
_cell.length_b   1.000
_cell.length_c   1.000
_cell.angle_alpha   90.00
_cell.angle_beta   90.00
_cell.angle_gamma   90.00
#
_symmetry.space_group_name_H-M   'P 1'
#
loop_
_entity.id
_entity.type
_entity.pdbx_description
1 polymer ?
#
loop_
_entity_poly.entity_id
_entity_poly.type
_entity_poly.pdbx_seq_one_letter_code
_entity_poly.pdbx_strand_id
1 'polypeptide(L)'
;MIIEEIMKRDVLTLTEDAPIKDAMLLLDKYRIRHIPIVEGPNKRIVGIISDRDIRDASPSIFHSTEHLEDFLKPVSSIMQRNVITAHPLDFVEEVSTIFYEHNIGCLPVTEDDELLGIITETDVLHTLVELMGAHQPSSHIEVKVQNKTGMLASIANIFKELHINITSVLVYPSKNPEYKILVFRVQTMDPRRIIHAIEKEGYEVIWPKQPGINL
;
A
#
# COMPACT_ATOMS: atom_id res chain seq x y z
N MET A 1 1.86 -9.55 7.47
CA MET A 1 2.94 -9.33 6.48
C MET A 1 3.79 -8.19 7.00
N ILE A 2 5.09 -8.39 7.11
CA ILE A 2 6.03 -7.39 7.58
C ILE A 2 6.69 -6.66 6.40
N ILE A 3 7.22 -5.47 6.68
CA ILE A 3 7.80 -4.59 5.66
C ILE A 3 9.00 -5.22 4.97
N GLU A 4 9.81 -6.00 5.69
CA GLU A 4 10.97 -6.69 5.13
C GLU A 4 10.63 -7.61 3.93
N GLU A 5 9.40 -8.16 3.91
CA GLU A 5 8.93 -9.06 2.86
C GLU A 5 8.58 -8.33 1.54
N ILE A 6 8.28 -7.02 1.61
CA ILE A 6 7.76 -6.24 0.50
C ILE A 6 8.58 -5.01 0.13
N MET A 7 9.52 -4.58 1.00
CA MET A 7 10.40 -3.44 0.71
C MET A 7 11.34 -3.72 -0.45
N LYS A 8 11.73 -2.67 -1.15
CA LYS A 8 12.80 -2.71 -2.15
C LYS A 8 14.15 -2.53 -1.46
N ARG A 9 15.07 -3.48 -1.64
CA ARG A 9 16.42 -3.45 -1.04
C ARG A 9 17.44 -2.70 -1.90
N ASP A 10 17.27 -2.72 -3.22
CA ASP A 10 18.15 -1.99 -4.14
C ASP A 10 17.74 -0.52 -4.18
N VAL A 11 18.21 0.25 -3.21
CA VAL A 11 17.86 1.66 -3.04
C VAL A 11 18.95 2.54 -3.66
N LEU A 12 18.55 3.40 -4.60
CA LEU A 12 19.40 4.46 -5.10
C LEU A 12 19.49 5.56 -4.04
N THR A 13 20.70 5.94 -3.68
CA THR A 13 20.99 6.94 -2.66
C THR A 13 21.94 8.00 -3.18
N LEU A 14 21.97 9.15 -2.54
CA LEU A 14 22.96 10.20 -2.75
C LEU A 14 23.55 10.61 -1.39
N THR A 15 24.68 11.31 -1.44
CA THR A 15 25.26 11.98 -0.28
C THR A 15 24.80 13.44 -0.21
N GLU A 16 24.92 14.08 0.94
CA GLU A 16 24.46 15.46 1.18
C GLU A 16 25.08 16.51 0.23
N ASP A 17 26.30 16.26 -0.20
CA ASP A 17 27.10 17.12 -1.09
C ASP A 17 26.83 16.91 -2.59
N ALA A 18 26.07 15.86 -2.93
CA ALA A 18 25.71 15.60 -4.32
C ALA A 18 24.92 16.77 -4.91
N PRO A 19 25.21 17.17 -6.16
CA PRO A 19 24.50 18.27 -6.79
C PRO A 19 23.05 17.91 -7.12
N ILE A 20 22.13 18.87 -7.02
CA ILE A 20 20.70 18.72 -7.33
C ILE A 20 20.48 18.10 -8.72
N LYS A 21 21.29 18.46 -9.72
CA LYS A 21 21.21 17.89 -11.08
C LYS A 21 21.37 16.37 -11.09
N ASP A 22 22.17 15.81 -10.19
CA ASP A 22 22.38 14.36 -10.13
C ASP A 22 21.14 13.67 -9.56
N ALA A 23 20.46 14.28 -8.58
CA ALA A 23 19.18 13.81 -8.11
C ALA A 23 18.12 13.85 -9.24
N MET A 24 18.04 14.93 -10.01
CA MET A 24 17.14 15.05 -11.17
C MET A 24 17.38 13.93 -12.19
N LEU A 25 18.64 13.70 -12.54
CA LEU A 25 19.02 12.65 -13.51
C LEU A 25 18.64 11.26 -13.01
N LEU A 26 18.84 10.98 -11.72
CA LEU A 26 18.47 9.69 -11.13
C LEU A 26 16.95 9.50 -11.11
N LEU A 27 16.19 10.50 -10.68
CA LEU A 27 14.72 10.45 -10.65
C LEU A 27 14.14 10.19 -12.04
N ASP A 28 14.65 10.90 -13.06
CA ASP A 28 14.17 10.73 -14.46
C ASP A 28 14.60 9.40 -15.05
N LYS A 29 15.88 9.05 -14.94
CA LYS A 29 16.45 7.82 -15.53
C LYS A 29 15.79 6.56 -15.01
N TYR A 30 15.56 6.49 -13.69
CA TYR A 30 15.02 5.30 -13.01
C TYR A 30 13.52 5.37 -12.76
N ARG A 31 12.87 6.48 -13.16
CA ARG A 31 11.43 6.70 -12.97
C ARG A 31 11.00 6.54 -11.51
N ILE A 32 11.85 7.02 -10.59
CA ILE A 32 11.58 7.06 -9.16
C ILE A 32 11.19 8.47 -8.73
N ARG A 33 10.55 8.61 -7.58
CA ARG A 33 10.09 9.93 -7.08
C ARG A 33 10.80 10.38 -5.81
N HIS A 34 11.58 9.50 -5.19
CA HIS A 34 12.26 9.79 -3.93
C HIS A 34 13.66 9.17 -3.95
N ILE A 35 14.62 9.87 -3.35
CA ILE A 35 15.99 9.41 -3.16
C ILE A 35 16.37 9.66 -1.70
N PRO A 36 16.63 8.63 -0.90
CA PRO A 36 17.22 8.78 0.42
C PRO A 36 18.63 9.37 0.33
N ILE A 37 18.92 10.30 1.23
CA ILE A 37 20.25 10.88 1.39
C ILE A 37 20.92 10.22 2.57
N VAL A 38 22.11 9.71 2.35
CA VAL A 38 22.83 8.89 3.33
C VAL A 38 24.24 9.39 3.55
N GLU A 39 24.82 9.06 4.72
CA GLU A 39 26.22 9.32 5.04
C GLU A 39 26.92 8.06 5.55
N GLY A 40 28.23 8.06 5.41
CA GLY A 40 29.11 7.02 5.89
C GLY A 40 28.98 5.67 5.17
N PRO A 41 29.82 4.69 5.56
CA PRO A 41 29.86 3.36 4.94
C PRO A 41 28.61 2.53 5.24
N ASN A 42 27.94 2.79 6.36
CA ASN A 42 26.73 2.10 6.81
C ASN A 42 25.45 2.71 6.24
N LYS A 43 25.60 3.68 5.32
CA LYS A 43 24.43 4.34 4.70
C LYS A 43 23.43 4.86 5.74
N ARG A 44 23.90 5.57 6.77
CA ARG A 44 23.02 6.21 7.74
C ARG A 44 22.14 7.24 7.06
N ILE A 45 20.84 7.16 7.28
CA ILE A 45 19.89 8.11 6.69
C ILE A 45 20.05 9.50 7.33
N VAL A 46 20.21 10.55 6.51
CA VAL A 46 20.34 11.95 6.97
C VAL A 46 19.33 12.88 6.30
N GLY A 47 18.62 12.40 5.29
CA GLY A 47 17.61 13.17 4.60
C GLY A 47 16.89 12.35 3.53
N ILE A 48 15.91 12.97 2.92
CA ILE A 48 15.22 12.45 1.74
C ILE A 48 14.92 13.61 0.79
N ILE A 49 15.01 13.35 -0.50
CA ILE A 49 14.63 14.31 -1.55
C ILE A 49 13.58 13.70 -2.47
N SER A 50 12.60 14.49 -2.87
CA SER A 50 11.57 14.08 -3.80
C SER A 50 11.61 14.91 -5.11
N ASP A 51 10.89 14.42 -6.12
CA ASP A 51 10.64 15.16 -7.36
C ASP A 51 9.92 16.50 -7.13
N ARG A 52 9.15 16.60 -6.02
CA ARG A 52 8.48 17.83 -5.60
C ARG A 52 9.49 18.84 -5.04
N ASP A 53 10.40 18.40 -4.15
CA ASP A 53 11.42 19.29 -3.57
C ASP A 53 12.28 19.89 -4.67
N ILE A 54 12.64 19.12 -5.69
CA ILE A 54 13.39 19.62 -6.84
C ILE A 54 12.57 20.61 -7.67
N ARG A 55 11.29 20.33 -7.93
CA ARG A 55 10.43 21.25 -8.68
C ARG A 55 10.23 22.58 -7.95
N ASP A 56 10.05 22.52 -6.62
CA ASP A 56 9.85 23.72 -5.80
C ASP A 56 11.13 24.57 -5.72
N ALA A 57 12.30 23.91 -5.78
CA ALA A 57 13.61 24.58 -5.84
C ALA A 57 13.98 25.04 -7.25
N SER A 58 13.29 24.56 -8.29
CA SER A 58 13.60 24.91 -9.68
C SER A 58 13.06 26.29 -10.01
N PRO A 59 13.83 27.11 -10.77
CA PRO A 59 13.34 28.39 -11.27
C PRO A 59 12.07 28.19 -12.10
N SER A 60 11.17 29.17 -12.04
CA SER A 60 10.00 29.18 -12.93
C SER A 60 10.44 29.02 -14.39
N ILE A 61 9.67 28.22 -15.16
CA ILE A 61 9.89 28.02 -16.61
C ILE A 61 10.04 29.33 -17.40
N PHE A 62 9.63 30.46 -16.83
CA PHE A 62 9.79 31.80 -17.42
C PHE A 62 11.18 32.42 -17.20
N HIS A 63 12.07 31.80 -16.37
CA HIS A 63 13.41 32.29 -16.05
C HIS A 63 14.50 31.24 -16.26
N SER A 64 14.28 30.32 -17.18
CA SER A 64 15.06 29.07 -17.35
C SER A 64 16.53 29.24 -17.80
N THR A 65 16.98 30.43 -18.18
CA THR A 65 18.35 30.67 -18.66
C THR A 65 19.30 31.27 -17.63
N GLU A 66 18.80 31.85 -16.54
CA GLU A 66 19.64 32.61 -15.58
C GLU A 66 20.06 31.80 -14.33
N HIS A 67 19.52 30.57 -14.12
CA HIS A 67 19.69 29.83 -12.87
C HIS A 67 20.25 28.41 -13.00
N LEU A 68 21.04 28.14 -14.05
CA LEU A 68 21.71 26.82 -14.18
C LEU A 68 22.65 26.51 -13.01
N GLU A 69 23.15 27.55 -12.33
CA GLU A 69 24.01 27.42 -11.16
C GLU A 69 23.27 26.83 -9.94
N ASP A 70 21.94 27.00 -9.85
CA ASP A 70 21.14 26.46 -8.76
C ASP A 70 21.13 24.92 -8.76
N PHE A 71 21.20 24.31 -9.91
CA PHE A 71 21.29 22.84 -10.04
C PHE A 71 22.65 22.26 -9.64
N LEU A 72 23.68 23.11 -9.48
CA LEU A 72 24.98 22.70 -8.97
C LEU A 72 25.06 22.77 -7.45
N LYS A 73 24.06 23.37 -6.79
CA LYS A 73 23.97 23.37 -5.32
C LYS A 73 23.82 21.95 -4.78
N PRO A 74 24.30 21.69 -3.56
CA PRO A 74 24.16 20.37 -2.93
C PRO A 74 22.70 20.07 -2.59
N VAL A 75 22.32 18.81 -2.65
CA VAL A 75 20.97 18.34 -2.31
C VAL A 75 20.61 18.67 -0.86
N SER A 76 21.60 18.82 0.03
CA SER A 76 21.42 19.25 1.43
C SER A 76 20.73 20.61 1.59
N SER A 77 20.72 21.43 0.51
CA SER A 77 20.04 22.73 0.51
C SER A 77 18.53 22.64 0.35
N ILE A 78 18.01 21.50 -0.14
CA ILE A 78 16.59 21.33 -0.44
C ILE A 78 15.99 20.03 0.14
N MET A 79 16.81 19.12 0.68
CA MET A 79 16.33 17.85 1.22
C MET A 79 15.53 18.06 2.51
N GLN A 80 14.61 17.15 2.78
CA GLN A 80 13.92 17.04 4.06
C GLN A 80 14.81 16.28 5.04
N ARG A 81 15.13 16.93 6.20
CA ARG A 81 16.02 16.33 7.22
C ARG A 81 15.26 15.49 8.24
N ASN A 82 14.03 15.84 8.52
CA ASN A 82 13.17 15.08 9.45
C ASN A 82 12.53 13.92 8.69
N VAL A 83 13.29 12.84 8.51
CA VAL A 83 12.84 11.67 7.76
C VAL A 83 12.02 10.76 8.67
N ILE A 84 10.79 10.49 8.28
CA ILE A 84 9.99 9.42 8.90
C ILE A 84 10.44 8.12 8.25
N THR A 85 10.76 7.12 9.06
CA THR A 85 11.23 5.80 8.61
C THR A 85 10.29 4.71 9.09
N ALA A 86 10.37 3.54 8.48
CA ALA A 86 9.75 2.32 8.95
C ALA A 86 10.83 1.33 9.41
N HIS A 87 10.46 0.42 10.29
CA HIS A 87 11.31 -0.69 10.70
C HIS A 87 11.02 -1.94 9.84
N PRO A 88 11.99 -2.81 9.54
CA PRO A 88 11.75 -4.04 8.75
C PRO A 88 10.64 -4.94 9.32
N LEU A 89 10.49 -4.96 10.63
CA LEU A 89 9.49 -5.77 11.34
C LEU A 89 8.13 -5.10 11.53
N ASP A 90 7.96 -3.85 11.07
CA ASP A 90 6.66 -3.18 11.10
C ASP A 90 5.66 -3.93 10.20
N PHE A 91 4.38 -3.87 10.58
CA PHE A 91 3.32 -4.44 9.76
C PHE A 91 2.87 -3.48 8.66
N VAL A 92 2.45 -4.05 7.53
CA VAL A 92 1.95 -3.28 6.36
C VAL A 92 0.82 -2.33 6.76
N GLU A 93 -0.10 -2.75 7.64
CA GLU A 93 -1.20 -1.93 8.13
C GLU A 93 -0.72 -0.75 8.97
N GLU A 94 0.34 -0.90 9.77
CA GLU A 94 0.94 0.19 10.55
C GLU A 94 1.59 1.23 9.63
N VAL A 95 2.38 0.77 8.68
CA VAL A 95 3.02 1.63 7.68
C VAL A 95 1.98 2.31 6.78
N SER A 96 0.87 1.63 6.46
CA SER A 96 -0.25 2.25 5.74
C SER A 96 -0.85 3.43 6.51
N THR A 97 -0.93 3.33 7.83
CA THR A 97 -1.40 4.41 8.71
C THR A 97 -0.43 5.59 8.69
N ILE A 98 0.89 5.34 8.71
CA ILE A 98 1.91 6.39 8.60
C ILE A 98 1.78 7.16 7.29
N PHE A 99 1.64 6.47 6.16
CA PHE A 99 1.40 7.11 4.86
C PHE A 99 0.17 8.02 4.87
N TYR A 100 -0.94 7.51 5.42
CA TYR A 100 -2.19 8.24 5.48
C TYR A 100 -2.13 9.48 6.39
N GLU A 101 -1.59 9.34 7.61
CA GLU A 101 -1.55 10.41 8.61
C GLU A 101 -0.56 11.53 8.24
N HIS A 102 0.59 11.16 7.70
CA HIS A 102 1.66 12.12 7.35
C HIS A 102 1.58 12.62 5.91
N ASN A 103 0.69 12.05 5.08
CA ASN A 103 0.53 12.41 3.66
C ASN A 103 1.87 12.36 2.89
N ILE A 104 2.65 11.32 3.12
CA ILE A 104 3.94 11.05 2.49
C ILE A 104 3.84 9.85 1.56
N GLY A 105 4.60 9.84 0.47
CA GLY A 105 4.51 8.79 -0.55
C GLY A 105 5.61 7.74 -0.48
N CYS A 106 6.54 7.87 0.50
CA CYS A 106 7.71 7.01 0.61
C CYS A 106 8.24 6.99 2.04
N LEU A 107 8.68 5.83 2.49
CA LEU A 107 9.38 5.61 3.77
C LEU A 107 10.67 4.85 3.51
N PRO A 108 11.84 5.40 3.86
CA PRO A 108 13.04 4.60 4.04
C PRO A 108 12.82 3.57 5.15
N VAL A 109 13.31 2.37 4.95
CA VAL A 109 13.27 1.29 5.94
C VAL A 109 14.64 1.20 6.58
N THR A 110 14.70 1.37 7.90
CA THR A 110 15.96 1.46 8.64
C THR A 110 15.97 0.54 9.86
N GLU A 111 17.16 0.10 10.24
CA GLU A 111 17.45 -0.51 11.52
C GLU A 111 18.71 0.18 12.07
N ASP A 112 18.67 0.65 13.30
CA ASP A 112 19.75 1.44 13.92
C ASP A 112 20.23 2.63 13.05
N ASP A 113 19.30 3.33 12.41
CA ASP A 113 19.52 4.42 11.43
C ASP A 113 20.19 3.99 10.11
N GLU A 114 20.56 2.74 9.94
CA GLU A 114 21.10 2.20 8.70
C GLU A 114 19.98 1.91 7.68
N LEU A 115 20.15 2.41 6.46
CA LEU A 115 19.17 2.21 5.39
C LEU A 115 19.23 0.78 4.84
N LEU A 116 18.18 0.01 5.05
CA LEU A 116 18.03 -1.37 4.57
C LEU A 116 17.18 -1.48 3.31
N GLY A 117 16.26 -0.56 3.12
CA GLY A 117 15.33 -0.60 2.01
C GLY A 117 14.48 0.66 1.90
N ILE A 118 13.51 0.58 1.00
CA ILE A 118 12.53 1.65 0.79
C ILE A 118 11.16 1.03 0.49
N ILE A 119 10.11 1.64 1.02
CA ILE A 119 8.72 1.27 0.71
C ILE A 119 7.92 2.50 0.28
N THR A 120 7.02 2.33 -0.67
CA THR A 120 6.16 3.40 -1.18
C THR A 120 4.68 3.06 -0.99
N GLU A 121 3.80 4.08 -1.05
CA GLU A 121 2.34 3.87 -1.09
C GLU A 121 1.93 2.89 -2.19
N THR A 122 2.61 2.92 -3.34
CA THR A 122 2.32 2.02 -4.46
C THR A 122 2.65 0.56 -4.11
N ASP A 123 3.74 0.32 -3.38
CA ASP A 123 4.12 -1.03 -2.94
C ASP A 123 3.08 -1.57 -1.94
N VAL A 124 2.63 -0.73 -1.00
CA VAL A 124 1.55 -1.08 -0.06
C VAL A 124 0.24 -1.35 -0.79
N LEU A 125 -0.16 -0.50 -1.74
CA LEU A 125 -1.37 -0.71 -2.53
C LEU A 125 -1.31 -2.02 -3.32
N HIS A 126 -0.18 -2.32 -3.94
CA HIS A 126 0.03 -3.58 -4.66
C HIS A 126 -0.13 -4.79 -3.73
N THR A 127 0.50 -4.73 -2.56
CA THR A 127 0.38 -5.76 -1.51
C THR A 127 -1.06 -5.96 -1.07
N LEU A 128 -1.83 -4.88 -0.85
CA LEU A 128 -3.24 -4.98 -0.49
C LEU A 128 -4.07 -5.66 -1.60
N VAL A 129 -3.81 -5.33 -2.87
CA VAL A 129 -4.47 -5.99 -4.02
C VAL A 129 -4.16 -7.49 -4.04
N GLU A 130 -2.92 -7.88 -3.75
CA GLU A 130 -2.52 -9.29 -3.66
C GLU A 130 -3.20 -10.01 -2.50
N LEU A 131 -3.16 -9.42 -1.29
CA LEU A 131 -3.80 -9.98 -0.08
C LEU A 131 -5.31 -10.16 -0.26
N MET A 132 -5.96 -9.22 -0.93
CA MET A 132 -7.38 -9.33 -1.24
C MET A 132 -7.68 -10.34 -2.36
N GLY A 133 -6.67 -10.86 -3.06
CA GLY A 133 -6.85 -11.79 -4.18
C GLY A 133 -7.56 -11.17 -5.39
N ALA A 134 -7.52 -9.84 -5.52
CA ALA A 134 -8.25 -9.14 -6.58
C ALA A 134 -7.64 -9.35 -7.98
N HIS A 135 -6.39 -9.76 -8.04
CA HIS A 135 -5.64 -10.01 -9.27
C HIS A 135 -5.91 -11.40 -9.89
N GLN A 136 -6.63 -12.28 -9.18
CA GLN A 136 -6.92 -13.64 -9.64
C GLN A 136 -8.39 -13.79 -10.07
N PRO A 137 -8.69 -14.65 -11.09
CA PRO A 137 -10.06 -15.01 -11.43
C PRO A 137 -10.76 -15.61 -10.22
N SER A 138 -11.79 -14.93 -9.73
CA SER A 138 -12.51 -15.31 -8.51
C SER A 138 -13.89 -14.67 -8.50
N SER A 139 -14.82 -15.24 -7.75
CA SER A 139 -16.11 -14.62 -7.45
C SER A 139 -16.04 -13.88 -6.12
N HIS A 140 -16.65 -12.71 -6.09
CA HIS A 140 -16.79 -11.86 -4.91
C HIS A 140 -18.21 -12.05 -4.34
N ILE A 141 -18.31 -12.41 -3.06
CA ILE A 141 -19.58 -12.67 -2.37
C ILE A 141 -19.59 -11.88 -1.07
N GLU A 142 -20.65 -11.09 -0.85
CA GLU A 142 -20.86 -10.36 0.39
C GLU A 142 -22.08 -10.91 1.13
N VAL A 143 -21.86 -11.24 2.39
CA VAL A 143 -22.90 -11.80 3.26
C VAL A 143 -23.08 -10.91 4.47
N LYS A 144 -24.30 -10.42 4.69
CA LYS A 144 -24.67 -9.69 5.90
C LYS A 144 -25.03 -10.66 7.00
N VAL A 145 -24.36 -10.55 8.12
CA VAL A 145 -24.56 -11.40 9.30
C VAL A 145 -24.72 -10.57 10.57
N GLN A 146 -25.34 -11.15 11.58
CA GLN A 146 -25.39 -10.53 12.90
C GLN A 146 -23.97 -10.29 13.45
N ASN A 147 -23.76 -9.19 14.14
CA ASN A 147 -22.47 -8.88 14.77
C ASN A 147 -22.28 -9.66 16.08
N LYS A 148 -22.14 -10.98 15.95
CA LYS A 148 -21.89 -11.91 17.06
C LYS A 148 -20.79 -12.91 16.74
N THR A 149 -20.29 -13.56 17.79
CA THR A 149 -19.25 -14.60 17.68
C THR A 149 -19.74 -15.78 16.82
N GLY A 150 -18.83 -16.39 16.06
CA GLY A 150 -19.07 -17.62 15.29
C GLY A 150 -19.61 -17.42 13.88
N MET A 151 -20.07 -16.23 13.48
CA MET A 151 -20.67 -16.01 12.16
C MET A 151 -19.74 -16.34 10.99
N LEU A 152 -18.47 -15.98 11.09
CA LEU A 152 -17.47 -16.34 10.08
C LEU A 152 -17.33 -17.86 9.95
N ALA A 153 -17.27 -18.57 11.09
CA ALA A 153 -17.15 -20.03 11.09
C ALA A 153 -18.38 -20.69 10.46
N SER A 154 -19.58 -20.19 10.76
CA SER A 154 -20.82 -20.73 10.18
C SER A 154 -20.83 -20.61 8.65
N ILE A 155 -20.47 -19.44 8.11
CA ILE A 155 -20.40 -19.25 6.65
C ILE A 155 -19.25 -20.06 6.04
N ALA A 156 -18.07 -20.11 6.69
CA ALA A 156 -16.93 -20.88 6.21
C ALA A 156 -17.24 -22.40 6.13
N ASN A 157 -18.08 -22.94 7.01
CA ASN A 157 -18.54 -24.32 6.92
C ASN A 157 -19.34 -24.62 5.64
N ILE A 158 -20.14 -23.68 5.16
CA ILE A 158 -20.87 -23.83 3.89
C ILE A 158 -19.88 -24.01 2.72
N PHE A 159 -18.83 -23.19 2.66
CA PHE A 159 -17.78 -23.34 1.64
C PHE A 159 -17.06 -24.67 1.75
N LYS A 160 -16.76 -25.13 2.98
CA LYS A 160 -16.15 -26.44 3.24
C LYS A 160 -17.00 -27.58 2.70
N GLU A 161 -18.33 -27.58 2.97
CA GLU A 161 -19.25 -28.60 2.50
C GLU A 161 -19.37 -28.63 0.96
N LEU A 162 -19.25 -27.46 0.34
CA LEU A 162 -19.24 -27.32 -1.11
C LEU A 162 -17.88 -27.64 -1.76
N HIS A 163 -16.85 -27.90 -0.96
CA HIS A 163 -15.45 -28.08 -1.40
C HIS A 163 -14.91 -26.90 -2.23
N ILE A 164 -15.24 -25.68 -1.81
CA ILE A 164 -14.81 -24.46 -2.50
C ILE A 164 -13.72 -23.77 -1.68
N ASN A 165 -12.61 -23.45 -2.35
CA ASN A 165 -11.50 -22.74 -1.72
C ASN A 165 -11.79 -21.24 -1.60
N ILE A 166 -11.51 -20.69 -0.42
CA ILE A 166 -11.61 -19.25 -0.14
C ILE A 166 -10.23 -18.65 -0.35
N THR A 167 -10.13 -17.66 -1.22
CA THR A 167 -8.88 -16.95 -1.51
C THR A 167 -8.60 -15.84 -0.49
N SER A 168 -9.63 -15.07 -0.12
CA SER A 168 -9.53 -14.03 0.90
C SER A 168 -10.84 -13.83 1.63
N VAL A 169 -10.75 -13.31 2.86
CA VAL A 169 -11.89 -12.93 3.68
C VAL A 169 -11.63 -11.55 4.27
N LEU A 170 -12.61 -10.65 4.12
CA LEU A 170 -12.63 -9.36 4.81
C LEU A 170 -13.88 -9.27 5.68
N VAL A 171 -13.75 -8.59 6.81
CA VAL A 171 -14.86 -8.33 7.73
C VAL A 171 -14.91 -6.84 7.98
N TYR A 172 -16.05 -6.21 7.66
CA TYR A 172 -16.22 -4.80 7.96
C TYR A 172 -17.58 -4.51 8.58
N PRO A 173 -17.72 -3.41 9.34
CA PRO A 173 -18.97 -3.05 9.98
C PRO A 173 -20.05 -2.69 8.95
N SER A 174 -21.28 -3.10 9.21
CA SER A 174 -22.45 -2.59 8.49
C SER A 174 -22.84 -1.19 8.98
N LYS A 175 -23.65 -0.46 8.21
CA LYS A 175 -24.27 0.80 8.65
C LYS A 175 -25.11 0.62 9.92
N ASN A 176 -25.73 -0.55 10.12
CA ASN A 176 -26.36 -0.93 11.37
C ASN A 176 -25.37 -1.71 12.23
N PRO A 177 -25.00 -1.22 13.46
CA PRO A 177 -24.01 -1.87 14.33
C PRO A 177 -24.37 -3.29 14.78
N GLU A 178 -25.65 -3.70 14.70
CA GLU A 178 -26.08 -5.06 14.98
C GLU A 178 -25.62 -6.08 13.95
N TYR A 179 -25.14 -5.61 12.80
CA TYR A 179 -24.69 -6.44 11.69
C TYR A 179 -23.26 -6.12 11.30
N LYS A 180 -22.64 -7.08 10.61
CA LYS A 180 -21.38 -6.94 9.92
C LYS A 180 -21.46 -7.59 8.55
N ILE A 181 -20.56 -7.19 7.66
CA ILE A 181 -20.46 -7.74 6.32
C ILE A 181 -19.23 -8.66 6.27
N LEU A 182 -19.45 -9.88 5.86
CA LEU A 182 -18.38 -10.82 5.51
C LEU A 182 -18.23 -10.83 4.00
N VAL A 183 -17.03 -10.49 3.53
CA VAL A 183 -16.68 -10.50 2.12
C VAL A 183 -15.79 -11.68 1.84
N PHE A 184 -16.19 -12.51 0.90
CA PHE A 184 -15.42 -13.68 0.48
C PHE A 184 -15.00 -13.54 -0.98
N ARG A 185 -13.74 -13.79 -1.25
CA ARG A 185 -13.28 -14.15 -2.58
C ARG A 185 -13.09 -15.64 -2.67
N VAL A 186 -13.69 -16.25 -3.68
CA VAL A 186 -13.71 -17.70 -3.83
C VAL A 186 -13.24 -18.11 -5.22
N GLN A 187 -12.55 -19.24 -5.27
CA GLN A 187 -11.92 -19.75 -6.49
C GLN A 187 -12.95 -20.47 -7.38
N THR A 188 -13.96 -19.71 -7.81
CA THR A 188 -14.96 -20.15 -8.79
C THR A 188 -15.41 -18.97 -9.64
N MET A 189 -15.82 -19.25 -10.88
CA MET A 189 -16.44 -18.27 -11.79
C MET A 189 -17.97 -18.29 -11.72
N ASP A 190 -18.55 -19.33 -11.13
CA ASP A 190 -19.99 -19.43 -10.93
C ASP A 190 -20.36 -19.56 -9.45
N PRO A 191 -20.73 -18.46 -8.78
CA PRO A 191 -21.04 -18.46 -7.36
C PRO A 191 -22.47 -18.90 -7.03
N ARG A 192 -23.33 -19.21 -8.00
CA ARG A 192 -24.79 -19.47 -7.78
C ARG A 192 -25.05 -20.57 -6.76
N ARG A 193 -24.29 -21.67 -6.79
CA ARG A 193 -24.43 -22.77 -5.82
C ARG A 193 -24.11 -22.32 -4.39
N ILE A 194 -23.13 -21.46 -4.25
CA ILE A 194 -22.70 -20.92 -2.96
C ILE A 194 -23.79 -19.99 -2.42
N ILE A 195 -24.25 -19.04 -3.25
CA ILE A 195 -25.28 -18.08 -2.89
C ILE A 195 -26.54 -18.83 -2.41
N HIS A 196 -26.99 -19.81 -3.17
CA HIS A 196 -28.18 -20.61 -2.80
C HIS A 196 -27.97 -21.37 -1.46
N ALA A 197 -26.79 -21.92 -1.22
CA ALA A 197 -26.50 -22.62 0.04
C ALA A 197 -26.49 -21.64 1.24
N ILE A 198 -25.90 -20.45 1.07
CA ILE A 198 -25.87 -19.41 2.08
C ILE A 198 -27.29 -18.93 2.43
N GLU A 199 -28.10 -18.66 1.40
CA GLU A 199 -29.50 -18.22 1.56
C GLU A 199 -30.38 -19.32 2.21
N LYS A 200 -30.17 -20.58 1.87
CA LYS A 200 -30.85 -21.72 2.46
C LYS A 200 -30.63 -21.85 3.98
N GLU A 201 -29.44 -21.48 4.44
CA GLU A 201 -29.10 -21.42 5.88
C GLU A 201 -29.63 -20.14 6.55
N GLY A 202 -30.39 -19.31 5.83
CA GLY A 202 -31.04 -18.11 6.37
C GLY A 202 -30.17 -16.86 6.42
N TYR A 203 -29.04 -16.83 5.72
CA TYR A 203 -28.16 -15.66 5.64
C TYR A 203 -28.51 -14.78 4.44
N GLU A 204 -28.35 -13.47 4.59
CA GLU A 204 -28.59 -12.47 3.54
C GLU A 204 -27.34 -12.27 2.67
N VAL A 205 -27.41 -12.67 1.40
CA VAL A 205 -26.36 -12.34 0.40
C VAL A 205 -26.68 -10.98 -0.21
N ILE A 206 -25.80 -9.99 0.03
CA ILE A 206 -26.00 -8.62 -0.48
C ILE A 206 -25.25 -8.36 -1.79
N TRP A 207 -24.28 -9.21 -2.13
CA TRP A 207 -23.60 -9.20 -3.42
C TRP A 207 -23.13 -10.62 -3.82
N PRO A 208 -23.22 -11.00 -5.10
CA PRO A 208 -23.81 -10.25 -6.22
C PRO A 208 -25.32 -10.10 -6.09
N LYS A 209 -25.84 -8.96 -6.51
CA LYS A 209 -27.30 -8.78 -6.60
C LYS A 209 -27.83 -9.66 -7.72
N GLN A 210 -28.83 -10.47 -7.44
CA GLN A 210 -29.49 -11.25 -8.46
C GLN A 210 -30.26 -10.30 -9.40
N PRO A 211 -30.07 -10.37 -10.73
CA PRO A 211 -30.87 -9.56 -11.65
C PRO A 211 -32.35 -9.98 -11.54
N GLY A 212 -33.22 -9.08 -11.17
CA GLY A 212 -34.66 -9.26 -11.26
C GLY A 212 -35.45 -9.34 -9.95
N ILE A 213 -34.85 -9.15 -8.77
CA ILE A 213 -35.60 -9.02 -7.51
C ILE A 213 -35.38 -7.61 -6.97
N ASN A 214 -36.14 -6.67 -7.49
CA ASN A 214 -36.42 -5.41 -6.80
C ASN A 214 -37.54 -5.70 -5.79
N LEU A 215 -37.21 -5.76 -4.49
CA LEU A 215 -38.15 -5.61 -3.40
C LEU A 215 -38.07 -4.19 -2.88
#